data_26398731d781f617ae0621719708d11f
#
_entry.id   26398731d781f617ae0621719708d11f
#
_cell.length_a   1.000
_cell.length_b   1.000
_cell.length_c   1.000
_cell.angle_alpha   90.00
_cell.angle_beta   90.00
_cell.angle_gamma   90.00
#
_symmetry.space_group_name_H-M   'P 1'
#
loop_
_entity.id
_entity.type
_entity.pdbx_description
1 polymer ?
#
loop_
_entity_poly.entity_id
_entity_poly.type
_entity_poly.pdbx_seq_one_letter_code
_entity_poly.pdbx_strand_id
1 'polypeptide(L)'
;MTIQKGDFIRVSYTGKNEDRIFDTTDEEVAKANEIYNEKGKYGGDVIIVGAGHTVAGLDEDLVGKDMGYSGSVTMPPEKAFGIRNPELIETVPITKFEQRPQVGMPVLVDGRQGIVIRAIGRMATVDFNRFLAGQTVTYDYEIKEKIEDNESKVKGLLGLYIGKEFWVEIKDSTATVEIPPEITFNQRWLMSKRQIANELIENTDIIEVVYLERYKKQ
;
A
#
# COMPACT_ATOMS: atom_id res chain seq x y z
N MET A 1 0.60 -21.28 15.54
CA MET A 1 -0.50 -21.36 14.54
C MET A 1 0.07 -20.83 13.24
N THR A 2 0.13 -21.68 12.22
CA THR A 2 0.82 -21.42 10.96
C THR A 2 -0.07 -20.62 10.01
N ILE A 3 0.47 -19.57 9.40
CA ILE A 3 -0.22 -18.68 8.48
C ILE A 3 -0.38 -19.32 7.11
N GLN A 4 -1.58 -19.19 6.52
CA GLN A 4 -1.93 -19.73 5.21
C GLN A 4 -2.48 -18.63 4.29
N LYS A 5 -2.53 -18.93 2.98
CA LYS A 5 -3.22 -18.05 2.02
C LYS A 5 -4.69 -17.89 2.41
N GLY A 6 -5.20 -16.68 2.30
CA GLY A 6 -6.56 -16.31 2.72
C GLY A 6 -6.67 -15.89 4.19
N ASP A 7 -5.63 -16.11 5.01
CA ASP A 7 -5.63 -15.64 6.39
C ASP A 7 -5.55 -14.11 6.45
N PHE A 8 -6.34 -13.54 7.34
CA PHE A 8 -6.21 -12.12 7.70
C PHE A 8 -5.22 -12.00 8.84
N ILE A 9 -4.17 -11.23 8.62
CA ILE A 9 -3.14 -10.98 9.64
C ILE A 9 -2.89 -9.48 9.79
N ARG A 10 -2.48 -9.08 11.00
CA ARG A 10 -1.81 -7.79 11.19
C ARG A 10 -0.31 -8.00 11.10
N VAL A 11 0.31 -7.32 10.15
CA VAL A 11 1.76 -7.35 9.96
C VAL A 11 2.34 -5.96 10.11
N SER A 12 3.40 -5.82 10.90
CA SER A 12 4.25 -4.63 10.89
C SER A 12 5.49 -4.90 10.06
N TYR A 13 5.93 -3.88 9.34
CA TYR A 13 7.11 -4.01 8.48
C TYR A 13 7.88 -2.70 8.34
N THR A 14 9.13 -2.84 7.93
CA THR A 14 10.00 -1.74 7.50
C THR A 14 10.72 -2.17 6.22
N GLY A 15 10.44 -1.47 5.15
CA GLY A 15 11.04 -1.67 3.83
C GLY A 15 12.28 -0.79 3.65
N LYS A 16 13.39 -1.41 3.22
CA LYS A 16 14.65 -0.73 2.96
C LYS A 16 15.27 -1.13 1.64
N ASN A 17 15.92 -0.17 0.99
CA ASN A 17 16.81 -0.39 -0.14
C ASN A 17 18.20 0.03 0.30
N GLU A 18 19.14 -0.93 0.35
CA GLU A 18 20.41 -0.76 1.04
C GLU A 18 20.17 -0.28 2.48
N ASP A 19 20.70 0.88 2.87
CA ASP A 19 20.55 1.47 4.21
C ASP A 19 19.39 2.48 4.29
N ARG A 20 18.72 2.79 3.17
CA ARG A 20 17.64 3.78 3.12
C ARG A 20 16.28 3.13 3.37
N ILE A 21 15.61 3.53 4.44
CA ILE A 21 14.22 3.18 4.70
C ILE A 21 13.32 4.01 3.78
N PHE A 22 12.40 3.33 3.07
CA PHE A 22 11.46 3.97 2.15
C PHE A 22 10.00 3.78 2.55
N ASP A 23 9.71 2.78 3.42
CA ASP A 23 8.37 2.47 3.87
C ASP A 23 8.41 1.82 5.26
N THR A 24 7.44 2.11 6.12
CA THR A 24 7.31 1.47 7.42
C THR A 24 5.93 1.67 8.02
N THR A 25 5.47 0.69 8.76
CA THR A 25 4.27 0.76 9.62
C THR A 25 4.57 1.21 11.05
N ASP A 26 5.84 1.49 11.36
CA ASP A 26 6.27 2.01 12.67
C ASP A 26 6.41 3.53 12.62
N GLU A 27 5.68 4.22 13.51
CA GLU A 27 5.63 5.68 13.54
C GLU A 27 6.97 6.31 13.94
N GLU A 28 7.68 5.73 14.90
CA GLU A 28 8.96 6.25 15.37
C GLU A 28 10.05 6.06 14.31
N VAL A 29 10.04 4.92 13.63
CA VAL A 29 10.93 4.67 12.49
C VAL A 29 10.64 5.65 11.36
N ALA A 30 9.35 5.92 11.08
CA ALA A 30 8.96 6.88 10.05
C ALA A 30 9.46 8.30 10.36
N LYS A 31 9.32 8.75 11.61
CA LYS A 31 9.81 10.06 12.07
C LYS A 31 11.33 10.16 12.00
N ALA A 32 12.04 9.13 12.45
CA ALA A 32 13.48 9.09 12.46
C ALA A 32 14.11 9.12 11.04
N ASN A 33 13.36 8.67 10.01
CA ASN A 33 13.83 8.59 8.64
C ASN A 33 13.17 9.62 7.69
N GLU A 34 12.52 10.65 8.23
CA GLU A 34 11.89 11.75 7.47
C GLU A 34 10.82 11.30 6.45
N ILE A 35 10.19 10.13 6.68
CA ILE A 35 9.11 9.60 5.84
C ILE A 35 7.76 9.60 6.58
N TYR A 36 7.67 10.28 7.73
CA TYR A 36 6.46 10.40 8.51
C TYR A 36 5.35 11.15 7.74
N ASN A 37 4.14 10.59 7.78
CA ASN A 37 2.97 11.20 7.20
C ASN A 37 1.87 11.29 8.27
N GLU A 38 1.43 12.51 8.61
CA GLU A 38 0.35 12.75 9.58
C GLU A 38 -0.98 12.05 9.25
N LYS A 39 -1.21 11.78 7.95
CA LYS A 39 -2.39 11.05 7.47
C LYS A 39 -2.14 9.55 7.31
N GLY A 40 -0.93 9.10 7.59
CA GLY A 40 -0.54 7.70 7.55
C GLY A 40 -1.17 6.92 8.71
N LYS A 41 -1.35 5.62 8.52
CA LYS A 41 -1.73 4.70 9.58
C LYS A 41 -0.50 3.92 10.02
N TYR A 42 -0.25 3.89 11.31
CA TYR A 42 0.86 3.17 11.92
C TYR A 42 0.34 2.06 12.85
N GLY A 43 1.21 1.17 13.29
CA GLY A 43 0.84 0.05 14.18
C GLY A 43 0.57 -1.26 13.45
N GLY A 44 0.92 -1.34 12.17
CA GLY A 44 0.76 -2.53 11.34
C GLY A 44 -0.50 -2.52 10.48
N ASP A 45 -0.38 -3.12 9.30
CA ASP A 45 -1.45 -3.26 8.33
C ASP A 45 -2.18 -4.59 8.49
N VAL A 46 -3.49 -4.58 8.34
CA VAL A 46 -4.28 -5.81 8.22
C VAL A 46 -4.36 -6.17 6.75
N ILE A 47 -3.81 -7.32 6.40
CA ILE A 47 -3.75 -7.82 5.03
C ILE A 47 -4.37 -9.21 4.93
N ILE A 48 -4.77 -9.60 3.72
CA ILE A 48 -5.08 -10.99 3.37
C ILE A 48 -3.84 -11.59 2.72
N VAL A 49 -3.32 -12.64 3.31
CA VAL A 49 -2.12 -13.32 2.79
C VAL A 49 -2.42 -13.96 1.43
N GLY A 50 -1.61 -13.68 0.44
CA GLY A 50 -1.78 -14.16 -0.94
C GLY A 50 -2.71 -13.31 -1.80
N ALA A 51 -3.27 -12.20 -1.30
CA ALA A 51 -4.12 -11.30 -2.07
C ALA A 51 -3.35 -10.15 -2.76
N GLY A 52 -2.04 -10.07 -2.57
CA GLY A 52 -1.21 -9.02 -3.19
C GLY A 52 -1.36 -7.65 -2.54
N HIS A 53 -1.68 -7.60 -1.26
CA HIS A 53 -1.74 -6.36 -0.49
C HIS A 53 -0.35 -5.80 -0.18
N THR A 54 0.67 -6.63 -0.29
CA THR A 54 2.09 -6.25 -0.16
C THR A 54 2.85 -6.63 -1.43
N VAL A 55 4.16 -6.37 -1.46
CA VAL A 55 5.02 -6.84 -2.55
C VAL A 55 5.07 -8.37 -2.58
N ALA A 56 5.10 -8.95 -3.78
CA ALA A 56 4.94 -10.39 -3.98
C ALA A 56 5.91 -11.23 -3.14
N GLY A 57 7.16 -10.80 -3.00
CA GLY A 57 8.16 -11.53 -2.21
C GLY A 57 7.86 -11.57 -0.71
N LEU A 58 7.28 -10.50 -0.14
CA LEU A 58 6.84 -10.49 1.25
C LEU A 58 5.59 -11.35 1.43
N ASP A 59 4.61 -11.21 0.52
CA ASP A 59 3.36 -11.98 0.55
C ASP A 59 3.62 -13.51 0.47
N GLU A 60 4.56 -13.93 -0.38
CA GLU A 60 5.00 -15.33 -0.46
C GLU A 60 5.72 -15.80 0.80
N ASP A 61 6.59 -14.96 1.41
CA ASP A 61 7.38 -15.32 2.59
C ASP A 61 6.53 -15.45 3.87
N LEU A 62 5.40 -14.74 3.95
CA LEU A 62 4.46 -14.83 5.08
C LEU A 62 3.80 -16.21 5.20
N VAL A 63 3.63 -16.92 4.07
CA VAL A 63 3.00 -18.24 4.06
C VAL A 63 3.88 -19.27 4.77
N GLY A 64 3.30 -20.03 5.70
CA GLY A 64 4.00 -21.07 6.47
C GLY A 64 4.74 -20.56 7.71
N LYS A 65 4.75 -19.23 7.96
CA LYS A 65 5.28 -18.68 9.21
C LYS A 65 4.28 -18.85 10.35
N ASP A 66 4.76 -18.80 11.56
CA ASP A 66 3.92 -18.86 12.76
C ASP A 66 3.56 -17.45 13.27
N MET A 67 2.47 -17.39 14.04
CA MET A 67 2.12 -16.21 14.80
C MET A 67 3.27 -15.74 15.70
N GLY A 68 3.53 -14.41 15.72
CA GLY A 68 4.63 -13.82 16.47
C GLY A 68 5.99 -13.95 15.78
N TYR A 69 6.04 -14.53 14.57
CA TYR A 69 7.26 -14.61 13.80
C TYR A 69 7.77 -13.20 13.43
N SER A 70 9.06 -12.97 13.67
CA SER A 70 9.79 -11.80 13.20
C SER A 70 10.94 -12.25 12.31
N GLY A 71 11.11 -11.62 11.18
CA GLY A 71 12.15 -11.99 10.22
C GLY A 71 12.42 -10.91 9.21
N SER A 72 13.30 -11.25 8.27
CA SER A 72 13.72 -10.37 7.19
C SER A 72 13.70 -11.14 5.88
N VAL A 73 13.17 -10.53 4.83
CA VAL A 73 13.18 -11.09 3.49
C VAL A 73 13.77 -10.08 2.51
N THR A 74 14.80 -10.52 1.77
CA THR A 74 15.39 -9.75 0.68
C THR A 74 14.88 -10.29 -0.65
N MET A 75 14.39 -9.42 -1.51
CA MET A 75 13.76 -9.83 -2.74
C MET A 75 14.27 -9.05 -3.95
N PRO A 76 14.43 -9.73 -5.11
CA PRO A 76 14.83 -9.09 -6.34
C PRO A 76 13.69 -8.21 -6.91
N PRO A 77 13.99 -7.34 -7.89
CA PRO A 77 13.02 -6.41 -8.46
C PRO A 77 11.71 -7.07 -8.92
N GLU A 78 11.78 -8.26 -9.50
CA GLU A 78 10.64 -8.99 -10.07
C GLU A 78 9.60 -9.35 -8.99
N LYS A 79 10.05 -9.55 -7.75
CA LYS A 79 9.19 -9.87 -6.59
C LYS A 79 8.85 -8.66 -5.73
N ALA A 80 9.33 -7.47 -6.13
CA ALA A 80 9.12 -6.21 -5.42
C ALA A 80 8.44 -5.17 -6.32
N PHE A 81 9.20 -4.18 -6.80
CA PHE A 81 8.66 -3.04 -7.56
C PHE A 81 8.77 -3.19 -9.09
N GLY A 82 9.18 -4.37 -9.56
CA GLY A 82 9.32 -4.70 -10.97
C GLY A 82 10.69 -4.36 -11.54
N ILE A 83 10.95 -4.90 -12.74
CA ILE A 83 12.17 -4.64 -13.49
C ILE A 83 12.14 -3.22 -14.03
N ARG A 84 13.29 -2.54 -14.03
CA ARG A 84 13.42 -1.23 -14.66
C ARG A 84 13.36 -1.39 -16.19
N ASN A 85 12.43 -0.68 -16.83
CA ASN A 85 12.29 -0.67 -18.28
C ASN A 85 13.12 0.49 -18.88
N PRO A 86 14.15 0.23 -19.68
CA PRO A 86 14.95 1.27 -20.33
C PRO A 86 14.15 2.18 -21.27
N GLU A 87 13.04 1.69 -21.85
CA GLU A 87 12.17 2.47 -22.73
C GLU A 87 11.41 3.58 -22.00
N LEU A 88 11.28 3.46 -20.68
CA LEU A 88 10.69 4.51 -19.83
C LEU A 88 11.73 5.56 -19.39
N ILE A 89 12.95 5.52 -19.93
CA ILE A 89 13.97 6.53 -19.70
C ILE A 89 14.05 7.40 -20.93
N GLU A 90 13.50 8.59 -20.86
CA GLU A 90 13.33 9.48 -22.01
C GLU A 90 14.09 10.77 -21.83
N THR A 91 14.63 11.29 -22.94
CA THR A 91 15.24 12.62 -22.96
C THR A 91 14.26 13.63 -23.52
N VAL A 92 13.93 14.65 -22.73
CA VAL A 92 12.93 15.66 -23.04
C VAL A 92 13.51 17.07 -22.98
N PRO A 93 13.01 18.02 -23.79
CA PRO A 93 13.45 19.42 -23.74
C PRO A 93 13.12 20.06 -22.38
N ILE A 94 14.02 20.93 -21.89
CA ILE A 94 13.79 21.63 -20.61
C ILE A 94 12.56 22.55 -20.63
N THR A 95 12.05 22.90 -21.80
CA THR A 95 10.83 23.71 -21.99
C THR A 95 9.55 23.00 -21.56
N LYS A 96 9.59 21.68 -21.34
CA LYS A 96 8.45 20.89 -20.82
C LYS A 96 8.33 20.91 -19.30
N PHE A 97 9.27 21.53 -18.61
CA PHE A 97 9.29 21.61 -17.14
C PHE A 97 8.85 22.99 -16.69
N GLU A 98 8.07 23.05 -15.62
CA GLU A 98 7.64 24.31 -15.00
C GLU A 98 8.80 25.12 -14.41
N GLN A 99 9.84 24.40 -13.96
CA GLN A 99 11.08 24.96 -13.43
C GLN A 99 12.30 24.22 -13.97
N ARG A 100 13.47 24.84 -13.87
CA ARG A 100 14.71 24.23 -14.37
C ARG A 100 14.97 22.86 -13.73
N PRO A 101 15.02 21.77 -14.51
CA PRO A 101 15.18 20.43 -13.97
C PRO A 101 16.57 20.25 -13.34
N GLN A 102 16.62 19.58 -12.20
CA GLN A 102 17.83 19.19 -11.48
C GLN A 102 17.83 17.67 -11.28
N VAL A 103 19.00 17.05 -11.25
CA VAL A 103 19.15 15.61 -10.99
C VAL A 103 18.54 15.26 -9.62
N GLY A 104 17.73 14.20 -9.57
CA GLY A 104 16.99 13.76 -8.38
C GLY A 104 15.63 14.46 -8.20
N MET A 105 15.32 15.48 -9.00
CA MET A 105 14.05 16.19 -8.88
C MET A 105 12.88 15.35 -9.40
N PRO A 106 11.78 15.18 -8.61
CA PRO A 106 10.54 14.63 -9.11
C PRO A 106 9.87 15.62 -10.06
N VAL A 107 9.36 15.12 -11.18
CA VAL A 107 8.75 15.94 -12.23
C VAL A 107 7.47 15.31 -12.78
N LEU A 108 6.59 16.16 -13.29
CA LEU A 108 5.42 15.75 -14.08
C LEU A 108 5.63 16.24 -15.51
N VAL A 109 5.74 15.34 -16.48
CA VAL A 109 5.93 15.65 -17.89
C VAL A 109 4.89 14.93 -18.72
N ASP A 110 4.09 15.67 -19.48
CA ASP A 110 3.01 15.14 -20.31
C ASP A 110 2.04 14.21 -19.51
N GLY A 111 1.75 14.57 -18.26
CA GLY A 111 0.88 13.79 -17.35
C GLY A 111 1.53 12.56 -16.72
N ARG A 112 2.82 12.31 -16.98
CA ARG A 112 3.59 11.20 -16.41
C ARG A 112 4.54 11.69 -15.33
N GLN A 113 4.52 11.05 -14.18
CA GLN A 113 5.48 11.30 -13.10
C GLN A 113 6.80 10.60 -13.38
N GLY A 114 7.90 11.27 -13.07
CA GLY A 114 9.24 10.70 -13.23
C GLY A 114 10.27 11.43 -12.37
N ILE A 115 11.51 10.95 -12.42
CA ILE A 115 12.64 11.56 -11.72
C ILE A 115 13.70 11.96 -12.75
N VAL A 116 14.21 13.17 -12.65
CA VAL A 116 15.31 13.65 -13.49
C VAL A 116 16.59 12.93 -13.10
N ILE A 117 17.16 12.15 -14.02
CA ILE A 117 18.42 11.43 -13.80
C ILE A 117 19.62 12.12 -14.45
N ARG A 118 19.37 13.04 -15.39
CA ARG A 118 20.42 13.84 -16.05
C ARG A 118 19.83 15.14 -16.58
N ALA A 119 20.59 16.24 -16.51
CA ALA A 119 20.21 17.52 -17.10
C ALA A 119 21.45 18.16 -17.74
N ILE A 120 21.43 18.33 -19.08
CA ILE A 120 22.55 18.89 -19.84
C ILE A 120 22.01 19.85 -20.92
N GLY A 121 22.49 21.08 -20.89
CA GLY A 121 22.14 22.10 -21.86
C GLY A 121 20.64 22.39 -21.87
N ARG A 122 19.97 22.08 -22.99
CA ARG A 122 18.52 22.26 -23.18
C ARG A 122 17.72 20.97 -23.08
N MET A 123 18.33 19.89 -22.60
CA MET A 123 17.71 18.56 -22.49
C MET A 123 17.84 18.03 -21.07
N ALA A 124 16.82 17.31 -20.62
CA ALA A 124 16.85 16.53 -19.39
C ALA A 124 16.43 15.08 -19.69
N THR A 125 17.12 14.13 -19.08
CA THR A 125 16.72 12.72 -19.12
C THR A 125 15.91 12.42 -17.88
N VAL A 126 14.70 11.90 -18.08
CA VAL A 126 13.74 11.56 -17.03
C VAL A 126 13.52 10.06 -17.01
N ASP A 127 13.57 9.48 -15.85
CA ASP A 127 13.19 8.10 -15.60
C ASP A 127 11.73 8.07 -15.15
N PHE A 128 10.85 7.51 -15.98
CA PHE A 128 9.41 7.34 -15.72
C PHE A 128 9.08 5.96 -15.14
N ASN A 129 10.08 5.15 -14.81
CA ASN A 129 9.84 3.90 -14.09
C ASN A 129 9.21 4.15 -12.74
N ARG A 130 8.57 3.12 -12.20
CA ARG A 130 8.07 3.16 -10.81
C ARG A 130 9.23 3.38 -9.84
N PHE A 131 8.95 4.03 -8.74
CA PHE A 131 9.90 4.16 -7.63
C PHE A 131 10.43 2.77 -7.24
N LEU A 132 11.74 2.64 -7.07
CA LEU A 132 12.46 1.39 -6.78
C LEU A 132 12.40 0.29 -7.86
N ALA A 133 11.87 0.54 -9.05
CA ALA A 133 11.98 -0.42 -10.15
C ALA A 133 13.46 -0.75 -10.47
N GLY A 134 13.77 -2.04 -10.60
CA GLY A 134 15.14 -2.52 -10.80
C GLY A 134 15.99 -2.60 -9.54
N GLN A 135 15.42 -2.29 -8.36
CA GLN A 135 16.12 -2.33 -7.08
C GLN A 135 15.78 -3.60 -6.30
N THR A 136 16.79 -4.19 -5.69
CA THR A 136 16.62 -5.21 -4.65
C THR A 136 16.23 -4.51 -3.36
N VAL A 137 15.20 -5.01 -2.68
CA VAL A 137 14.72 -4.45 -1.42
C VAL A 137 14.66 -5.50 -0.34
N THR A 138 14.72 -5.05 0.91
CA THR A 138 14.59 -5.90 2.09
C THR A 138 13.44 -5.40 2.93
N TYR A 139 12.59 -6.31 3.39
CA TYR A 139 11.57 -6.02 4.39
C TYR A 139 11.91 -6.78 5.68
N ASP A 140 12.09 -6.01 6.76
CA ASP A 140 12.04 -6.55 8.11
C ASP A 140 10.58 -6.51 8.55
N TYR A 141 10.01 -7.63 9.04
CA TYR A 141 8.59 -7.70 9.37
C TYR A 141 8.32 -8.55 10.61
N GLU A 142 7.15 -8.33 11.20
CA GLU A 142 6.63 -9.12 12.32
C GLU A 142 5.13 -9.38 12.12
N ILE A 143 4.72 -10.64 12.28
CA ILE A 143 3.32 -11.05 12.28
C ILE A 143 2.76 -10.84 13.69
N LYS A 144 1.99 -9.78 13.87
CA LYS A 144 1.47 -9.36 15.18
C LYS A 144 0.32 -10.23 15.69
N GLU A 145 -0.65 -10.47 14.81
CA GLU A 145 -1.85 -11.22 15.13
C GLU A 145 -2.52 -11.80 13.89
N LYS A 146 -3.29 -12.87 14.08
CA LYS A 146 -4.24 -13.39 13.11
C LYS A 146 -5.62 -12.85 13.46
N ILE A 147 -6.29 -12.24 12.50
CA ILE A 147 -7.63 -11.65 12.67
C ILE A 147 -8.67 -12.72 12.36
N GLU A 148 -9.46 -13.12 13.35
CA GLU A 148 -10.45 -14.19 13.18
C GLU A 148 -11.87 -13.64 13.01
N ASP A 149 -12.25 -12.59 13.73
CA ASP A 149 -13.58 -12.04 13.68
C ASP A 149 -13.83 -11.15 12.45
N ASN A 150 -15.03 -11.24 11.90
CA ASN A 150 -15.39 -10.55 10.66
C ASN A 150 -15.42 -9.02 10.79
N GLU A 151 -15.79 -8.49 11.95
CA GLU A 151 -15.82 -7.03 12.15
C GLU A 151 -14.40 -6.45 12.05
N SER A 152 -13.42 -7.08 12.70
CA SER A 152 -12.00 -6.69 12.63
C SER A 152 -11.42 -6.89 11.22
N LYS A 153 -11.81 -7.96 10.50
CA LYS A 153 -11.42 -8.16 9.10
C LYS A 153 -11.91 -7.02 8.19
N VAL A 154 -13.19 -6.66 8.29
CA VAL A 154 -13.78 -5.55 7.53
C VAL A 154 -13.09 -4.23 7.87
N LYS A 155 -12.96 -3.90 9.16
CA LYS A 155 -12.28 -2.67 9.61
C LYS A 155 -10.82 -2.62 9.18
N GLY A 156 -10.15 -3.78 9.20
CA GLY A 156 -8.77 -3.91 8.75
C GLY A 156 -8.59 -3.55 7.28
N LEU A 157 -9.39 -4.16 6.38
CA LEU A 157 -9.32 -3.85 4.95
C LEU A 157 -9.73 -2.41 4.63
N LEU A 158 -10.77 -1.88 5.26
CA LEU A 158 -11.14 -0.48 5.11
C LEU A 158 -9.98 0.45 5.55
N GLY A 159 -9.32 0.10 6.65
CA GLY A 159 -8.12 0.80 7.10
C GLY A 159 -6.98 0.76 6.10
N LEU A 160 -6.70 -0.41 5.51
CA LEU A 160 -5.67 -0.60 4.50
C LEU A 160 -5.93 0.22 3.23
N TYR A 161 -7.15 0.13 2.69
CA TYR A 161 -7.50 0.78 1.43
C TYR A 161 -7.74 2.29 1.56
N ILE A 162 -8.39 2.72 2.65
CA ILE A 162 -8.88 4.10 2.79
C ILE A 162 -8.09 4.91 3.83
N GLY A 163 -7.45 4.23 4.79
CA GLY A 163 -6.68 4.87 5.84
C GLY A 163 -7.54 5.53 6.93
N LYS A 164 -8.82 5.14 7.03
CA LYS A 164 -9.77 5.69 8.01
C LYS A 164 -10.52 4.57 8.74
N GLU A 165 -11.08 4.92 9.88
CA GLU A 165 -11.98 4.06 10.63
C GLU A 165 -13.42 4.22 10.14
N PHE A 166 -14.16 3.11 10.14
CA PHE A 166 -15.57 3.05 9.74
C PHE A 166 -16.39 2.37 10.82
N TRP A 167 -17.63 2.77 10.94
CA TRP A 167 -18.58 1.99 11.69
C TRP A 167 -18.99 0.75 10.87
N VAL A 168 -18.91 -0.41 11.51
CA VAL A 168 -19.17 -1.72 10.90
C VAL A 168 -20.09 -2.50 11.83
N GLU A 169 -21.11 -3.14 11.26
CA GLU A 169 -21.98 -4.11 11.92
C GLU A 169 -22.02 -5.40 11.10
N ILE A 170 -21.85 -6.52 11.78
CA ILE A 170 -21.98 -7.85 11.18
C ILE A 170 -23.24 -8.49 11.71
N LYS A 171 -24.17 -8.87 10.79
CA LYS A 171 -25.40 -9.55 11.15
C LYS A 171 -25.76 -10.57 10.07
N ASP A 172 -26.03 -11.82 10.46
CA ASP A 172 -26.47 -12.90 9.57
C ASP A 172 -25.61 -13.02 8.29
N SER A 173 -24.27 -12.98 8.45
CA SER A 173 -23.28 -12.98 7.35
C SER A 173 -23.36 -11.76 6.40
N THR A 174 -24.04 -10.69 6.79
CA THR A 174 -24.05 -9.40 6.09
C THR A 174 -23.17 -8.41 6.84
N ALA A 175 -22.21 -7.79 6.13
CA ALA A 175 -21.41 -6.69 6.64
C ALA A 175 -22.01 -5.35 6.23
N THR A 176 -22.50 -4.57 7.18
CA THR A 176 -22.99 -3.20 6.94
C THR A 176 -21.91 -2.20 7.37
N VAL A 177 -21.49 -1.35 6.44
CA VAL A 177 -20.46 -0.32 6.64
C VAL A 177 -21.09 1.05 6.44
N GLU A 178 -21.08 1.89 7.48
CA GLU A 178 -21.53 3.28 7.36
C GLU A 178 -20.43 4.15 6.77
N ILE A 179 -20.71 4.78 5.63
CA ILE A 179 -19.77 5.61 4.90
C ILE A 179 -19.87 7.05 5.38
N PRO A 180 -18.81 7.61 5.97
CA PRO A 180 -18.80 9.01 6.37
C PRO A 180 -18.98 9.93 5.16
N PRO A 181 -19.73 11.06 5.29
CA PRO A 181 -20.01 11.96 4.16
C PRO A 181 -18.76 12.46 3.43
N GLU A 182 -17.66 12.67 4.16
CA GLU A 182 -16.38 13.10 3.60
C GLU A 182 -15.69 12.04 2.73
N ILE A 183 -16.13 10.79 2.80
CA ILE A 183 -15.59 9.67 2.00
C ILE A 183 -16.41 9.43 0.74
N THR A 184 -17.68 9.81 0.70
CA THR A 184 -18.62 9.53 -0.41
C THR A 184 -18.04 9.82 -1.79
N PHE A 185 -17.34 10.96 -1.95
CA PHE A 185 -16.72 11.38 -3.21
C PHE A 185 -15.20 11.18 -3.25
N ASN A 186 -14.64 10.47 -2.27
CA ASN A 186 -13.21 10.19 -2.25
C ASN A 186 -12.84 9.23 -3.39
N GLN A 187 -11.86 9.60 -4.22
CA GLN A 187 -11.46 8.81 -5.37
C GLN A 187 -10.96 7.41 -4.98
N ARG A 188 -10.18 7.29 -3.91
CA ARG A 188 -9.71 6.00 -3.38
C ARG A 188 -10.90 5.09 -3.05
N TRP A 189 -11.89 5.63 -2.33
CA TRP A 189 -13.12 4.91 -1.99
C TRP A 189 -13.85 4.41 -3.23
N LEU A 190 -14.11 5.32 -4.19
CA LEU A 190 -14.84 4.98 -5.41
C LEU A 190 -14.15 3.88 -6.24
N MET A 191 -12.82 3.86 -6.24
CA MET A 191 -12.04 2.84 -6.96
C MET A 191 -11.94 1.52 -6.19
N SER A 192 -11.92 1.54 -4.84
CA SER A 192 -11.61 0.36 -4.03
C SER A 192 -12.84 -0.34 -3.44
N LYS A 193 -13.99 0.33 -3.30
CA LYS A 193 -15.14 -0.22 -2.58
C LYS A 193 -15.62 -1.58 -3.11
N ARG A 194 -15.60 -1.77 -4.43
CA ARG A 194 -15.98 -3.05 -5.06
C ARG A 194 -14.95 -4.14 -4.76
N GLN A 195 -13.67 -3.80 -4.83
CA GLN A 195 -12.59 -4.74 -4.54
C GLN A 195 -12.65 -5.18 -3.08
N ILE A 196 -12.81 -4.25 -2.13
CA ILE A 196 -12.97 -4.56 -0.69
C ILE A 196 -14.13 -5.53 -0.48
N ALA A 197 -15.31 -5.29 -1.10
CA ALA A 197 -16.46 -6.17 -0.98
C ALA A 197 -16.15 -7.58 -1.52
N ASN A 198 -15.53 -7.69 -2.70
CA ASN A 198 -15.17 -8.97 -3.29
C ASN A 198 -14.18 -9.74 -2.41
N GLU A 199 -13.13 -9.09 -1.92
CA GLU A 199 -12.13 -9.73 -1.05
C GLU A 199 -12.73 -10.24 0.26
N LEU A 200 -13.69 -9.49 0.85
CA LEU A 200 -14.40 -9.93 2.04
C LEU A 200 -15.27 -11.17 1.75
N ILE A 201 -16.04 -11.17 0.66
CA ILE A 201 -16.90 -12.28 0.28
C ILE A 201 -16.08 -13.54 -0.08
N GLU A 202 -14.94 -13.36 -0.75
CA GLU A 202 -14.09 -14.47 -1.18
C GLU A 202 -13.28 -15.12 -0.03
N ASN A 203 -12.94 -14.34 1.01
CA ASN A 203 -12.02 -14.79 2.06
C ASN A 203 -12.64 -14.87 3.46
N THR A 204 -13.96 -14.73 3.58
CA THR A 204 -14.69 -14.86 4.85
C THR A 204 -16.02 -15.60 4.63
N ASP A 205 -16.81 -15.75 5.70
CA ASP A 205 -18.20 -16.24 5.63
C ASP A 205 -19.22 -15.10 5.43
N ILE A 206 -18.76 -13.89 5.11
CA ILE A 206 -19.62 -12.78 4.68
C ILE A 206 -20.13 -13.05 3.27
N ILE A 207 -21.46 -13.06 3.08
CA ILE A 207 -22.12 -13.29 1.79
C ILE A 207 -22.61 -12.00 1.13
N GLU A 208 -22.70 -10.92 1.92
CA GLU A 208 -23.18 -9.63 1.44
C GLU A 208 -22.44 -8.48 2.14
N VAL A 209 -22.07 -7.45 1.37
CA VAL A 209 -21.50 -6.20 1.90
C VAL A 209 -22.41 -5.04 1.51
N VAL A 210 -22.95 -4.34 2.50
CA VAL A 210 -23.81 -3.17 2.33
C VAL A 210 -23.04 -1.90 2.70
N TYR A 211 -22.97 -0.97 1.80
CA TYR A 211 -22.41 0.38 2.05
C TYR A 211 -23.57 1.34 2.27
N LEU A 212 -23.66 1.92 3.48
CA LEU A 212 -24.75 2.78 3.91
C LEU A 212 -24.28 4.22 4.10
N GLU A 213 -24.92 5.15 3.42
CA GLU A 213 -24.81 6.58 3.70
C GLU A 213 -25.98 7.05 4.55
N ARG A 214 -25.69 7.70 5.67
CA ARG A 214 -26.72 8.15 6.60
C ARG A 214 -26.78 9.66 6.69
N TYR A 215 -27.90 10.23 6.31
CA TYR A 215 -28.19 11.65 6.41
C TYR A 215 -29.18 11.87 7.56
N LYS A 216 -28.80 12.68 8.55
CA LYS A 216 -29.66 13.02 9.71
C LYS A 216 -30.10 14.47 9.61
N LYS A 217 -31.30 14.78 10.09
CA LYS A 217 -31.76 16.15 10.26
C LYS A 217 -30.84 16.84 11.28
N GLN A 218 -30.31 18.00 10.93
CA GLN A 218 -29.57 18.86 11.84
C GLN A 218 -30.51 19.53 12.84
#